data_340246c5be1dab5484272431ada3970c
#
_entry.id   340246c5be1dab5484272431ada3970c
#
_cell.length_a   1.000
_cell.length_b   1.000
_cell.length_c   1.000
_cell.angle_alpha   90.00
_cell.angle_beta   90.00
_cell.angle_gamma   90.00
#
_symmetry.space_group_name_H-M   'P 1'
#
loop_
_entity.id
_entity.type
_entity.pdbx_description
1 polymer ?
#
loop_
_entity_poly.entity_id
_entity_poly.type
_entity_poly.pdbx_seq_one_letter_code
_entity_poly.pdbx_strand_id
1 'polypeptide(L)'
;MSKFEDGSYGSLTGIALIAKVLAGRCKMRYTRAAVGNGAIPDDLTPKTMAGCAGYVMDAKIAAVTNPIDGECQVTVQIKSDDVVSGFYATNIVLFAEDPDEGEVPYTYLSLENEPEWIRPASSIVGKLATFDLIAAVGDVDAVSAIIDPEAIATVGKVDQLIAAHNADPSAHGGMSAAVQHLITIPAADWVQGEDGEYMVDVLVPDVEASVYADVTLHKSALKAAFDAGLYPTVETRAGALRFWAVLQPAEDLPAT
;
A
#
# COMPACT_ATOMS: atom_id res chain seq x y z
N MET A 1 8.32 -27.37 32.55
CA MET A 1 7.39 -27.56 31.44
C MET A 1 6.21 -26.63 31.68
N SER A 2 5.88 -25.79 30.73
CA SER A 2 4.73 -24.90 30.85
C SER A 2 3.43 -25.71 31.02
N LYS A 3 2.41 -25.08 31.61
CA LYS A 3 1.04 -25.65 31.68
C LYS A 3 0.33 -25.60 30.34
N PHE A 4 0.81 -24.77 29.41
CA PHE A 4 0.21 -24.52 28.12
C PHE A 4 1.19 -24.93 27.01
N GLU A 5 0.66 -25.39 25.91
CA GLU A 5 1.43 -25.64 24.71
C GLU A 5 1.92 -24.32 24.12
N ASP A 6 3.03 -24.33 23.37
CA ASP A 6 3.48 -23.17 22.63
C ASP A 6 2.54 -22.94 21.44
N GLY A 7 2.22 -21.67 21.17
CA GLY A 7 1.31 -21.28 20.10
C GLY A 7 0.54 -20.00 20.36
N SER A 8 -0.26 -19.61 19.40
CA SER A 8 -1.08 -18.39 19.45
C SER A 8 -2.43 -18.63 20.11
N TYR A 9 -2.80 -17.79 21.06
CA TYR A 9 -4.06 -17.83 21.79
C TYR A 9 -4.78 -16.49 21.66
N GLY A 10 -6.01 -16.51 21.14
CA GLY A 10 -6.87 -15.32 21.17
C GLY A 10 -7.27 -14.95 22.62
N SER A 11 -7.08 -13.70 23.00
CA SER A 11 -7.51 -13.22 24.33
C SER A 11 -9.02 -13.09 24.43
N LEU A 12 -9.58 -13.06 25.64
CA LEU A 12 -11.01 -12.82 25.82
C LEU A 12 -11.43 -11.44 25.31
N THR A 13 -10.61 -10.42 25.51
CA THR A 13 -10.83 -9.06 24.99
C THR A 13 -10.73 -9.01 23.48
N GLY A 14 -9.78 -9.75 22.89
CA GLY A 14 -9.66 -9.89 21.43
C GLY A 14 -10.90 -10.55 20.81
N ILE A 15 -11.42 -11.61 21.42
CA ILE A 15 -12.66 -12.26 20.97
C ILE A 15 -13.86 -11.29 21.06
N ALA A 16 -13.95 -10.49 22.12
CA ALA A 16 -14.98 -9.46 22.23
C ALA A 16 -14.84 -8.37 21.14
N LEU A 17 -13.62 -7.97 20.82
CA LEU A 17 -13.34 -7.02 19.74
C LEU A 17 -13.73 -7.58 18.36
N ILE A 18 -13.46 -8.87 18.06
CA ILE A 18 -13.91 -9.53 16.82
C ILE A 18 -15.42 -9.38 16.65
N ALA A 19 -16.20 -9.57 17.71
CA ALA A 19 -17.66 -9.41 17.65
C ALA A 19 -18.07 -7.98 17.28
N LYS A 20 -17.35 -6.96 17.76
CA LYS A 20 -17.58 -5.55 17.40
C LYS A 20 -17.24 -5.27 15.94
N VAL A 21 -16.14 -5.85 15.45
CA VAL A 21 -15.70 -5.72 14.03
C VAL A 21 -16.74 -6.36 13.11
N LEU A 22 -17.15 -7.58 13.38
CA LEU A 22 -18.17 -8.30 12.59
C LEU A 22 -19.54 -7.58 12.62
N ALA A 23 -19.85 -6.88 13.70
CA ALA A 23 -21.05 -6.03 13.79
C ALA A 23 -20.88 -4.68 13.06
N GLY A 24 -19.75 -4.43 12.39
CA GLY A 24 -19.48 -3.19 11.66
C GLY A 24 -19.26 -1.95 12.53
N ARG A 25 -19.01 -2.12 13.85
CA ARG A 25 -18.80 -0.99 14.78
C ARG A 25 -17.41 -0.36 14.64
N CYS A 26 -16.42 -1.14 14.24
CA CYS A 26 -15.04 -0.69 14.03
C CYS A 26 -14.35 -1.57 12.98
N LYS A 27 -13.15 -1.15 12.55
CA LYS A 27 -12.25 -1.97 11.73
C LYS A 27 -11.18 -2.59 12.62
N MET A 28 -10.70 -3.78 12.26
CA MET A 28 -9.59 -4.41 12.96
C MET A 28 -8.31 -3.62 12.73
N ARG A 29 -7.65 -3.19 13.82
CA ARG A 29 -6.40 -2.45 13.78
C ARG A 29 -5.48 -2.88 14.91
N TYR A 30 -4.34 -3.46 14.55
CA TYR A 30 -3.28 -3.79 15.50
C TYR A 30 -2.42 -2.55 15.76
N THR A 31 -2.13 -2.30 17.03
CA THR A 31 -1.48 -1.06 17.48
C THR A 31 -0.04 -1.29 17.90
N ARG A 32 0.23 -2.38 18.63
CA ARG A 32 1.51 -2.64 19.25
C ARG A 32 1.74 -4.14 19.46
N ALA A 33 2.97 -4.55 19.53
CA ALA A 33 3.39 -5.84 20.03
C ALA A 33 4.35 -5.64 21.22
N ALA A 34 4.31 -6.55 22.19
CA ALA A 34 5.21 -6.52 23.32
C ALA A 34 5.77 -7.92 23.58
N VAL A 35 6.97 -8.01 24.17
CA VAL A 35 7.62 -9.27 24.50
C VAL A 35 7.91 -9.36 25.99
N GLY A 36 7.72 -10.55 26.55
CA GLY A 36 7.98 -10.88 27.94
C GLY A 36 8.92 -12.06 28.11
N ASN A 37 9.51 -12.16 29.31
CA ASN A 37 10.44 -13.23 29.71
C ASN A 37 9.97 -14.00 30.94
N GLY A 38 8.72 -13.78 31.35
CA GLY A 38 8.11 -14.45 32.51
C GLY A 38 7.26 -15.66 32.12
N ALA A 39 6.82 -16.40 33.13
CA ALA A 39 5.82 -17.45 32.98
C ALA A 39 4.42 -16.90 33.30
N ILE A 40 3.40 -17.50 32.72
CA ILE A 40 2.00 -17.17 33.02
C ILE A 40 1.72 -17.51 34.48
N PRO A 41 1.16 -16.58 35.27
CA PRO A 41 0.76 -16.84 36.67
C PRO A 41 -0.17 -18.05 36.78
N ASP A 42 -0.14 -18.70 37.97
CA ASP A 42 -0.87 -19.94 38.18
C ASP A 42 -2.39 -19.82 38.09
N ASP A 43 -2.92 -18.65 38.37
CA ASP A 43 -4.34 -18.28 38.36
C ASP A 43 -4.83 -17.72 37.00
N LEU A 44 -3.90 -17.56 36.02
CA LEU A 44 -4.19 -17.01 34.70
C LEU A 44 -3.96 -18.04 33.59
N THR A 45 -4.45 -17.71 32.44
CA THR A 45 -4.27 -18.48 31.19
C THR A 45 -3.84 -17.52 30.06
N PRO A 46 -3.27 -18.01 28.95
CA PRO A 46 -2.95 -17.16 27.80
C PRO A 46 -4.12 -16.27 27.36
N LYS A 47 -5.36 -16.78 27.50
CA LYS A 47 -6.58 -16.05 27.09
C LYS A 47 -7.00 -14.93 28.05
N THR A 48 -6.58 -15.02 29.31
CA THR A 48 -6.96 -14.05 30.37
C THR A 48 -5.84 -13.08 30.72
N MET A 49 -4.67 -13.22 30.07
CA MET A 49 -3.55 -12.29 30.27
C MET A 49 -3.90 -10.89 29.77
N ALA A 50 -3.68 -9.89 30.61
CA ALA A 50 -3.86 -8.48 30.26
C ALA A 50 -2.63 -7.87 29.53
N GLY A 51 -1.56 -8.64 29.36
CA GLY A 51 -0.32 -8.24 28.70
C GLY A 51 0.73 -9.34 28.82
N CYS A 52 1.99 -9.02 28.54
CA CYS A 52 3.08 -9.98 28.65
C CYS A 52 3.31 -10.44 30.09
N ALA A 53 3.56 -11.74 30.27
CA ALA A 53 4.17 -12.24 31.50
C ALA A 53 5.65 -11.75 31.55
N GLY A 54 5.99 -10.98 32.59
CA GLY A 54 7.34 -10.42 32.71
C GLY A 54 7.70 -9.51 31.53
N TYR A 55 6.92 -8.46 31.28
CA TYR A 55 7.19 -7.50 30.20
C TYR A 55 8.66 -7.03 30.19
N VAL A 56 9.30 -7.07 29.04
CA VAL A 56 10.67 -6.60 28.82
C VAL A 56 10.70 -5.35 27.96
N MET A 57 10.09 -5.41 26.77
CA MET A 57 10.11 -4.31 25.80
C MET A 57 8.99 -4.45 24.79
N ASP A 58 8.76 -3.38 24.04
CA ASP A 58 7.93 -3.46 22.85
C ASP A 58 8.70 -4.11 21.69
N ALA A 59 7.98 -4.84 20.87
CA ALA A 59 8.48 -5.46 19.64
C ALA A 59 7.88 -4.77 18.42
N LYS A 60 8.56 -4.80 17.29
CA LYS A 60 8.17 -4.08 16.07
C LYS A 60 7.19 -4.93 15.26
N ILE A 61 6.04 -4.41 14.91
CA ILE A 61 5.16 -5.02 13.91
C ILE A 61 5.75 -4.72 12.54
N ALA A 62 6.16 -5.76 11.83
CA ALA A 62 6.83 -5.65 10.52
C ALA A 62 5.86 -5.85 9.36
N ALA A 63 4.84 -6.69 9.53
CA ALA A 63 3.85 -6.97 8.49
C ALA A 63 2.55 -7.52 9.08
N VAL A 64 1.49 -7.38 8.33
CA VAL A 64 0.23 -8.09 8.52
C VAL A 64 -0.25 -8.60 7.16
N THR A 65 -0.75 -9.83 7.12
CA THR A 65 -1.35 -10.40 5.89
C THR A 65 -2.83 -10.03 5.78
N ASN A 66 -3.36 -10.08 4.57
CA ASN A 66 -4.81 -10.07 4.41
C ASN A 66 -5.42 -11.33 5.06
N PRO A 67 -6.65 -11.25 5.59
CA PRO A 67 -7.32 -12.41 6.16
C PRO A 67 -7.54 -13.52 5.13
N ILE A 68 -7.30 -14.76 5.58
CA ILE A 68 -7.61 -15.98 4.83
C ILE A 68 -8.28 -16.95 5.83
N ASP A 69 -9.44 -17.47 5.49
CA ASP A 69 -10.21 -18.42 6.33
C ASP A 69 -10.46 -17.90 7.77
N GLY A 70 -10.63 -16.59 7.92
CA GLY A 70 -10.90 -15.94 9.21
C GLY A 70 -9.67 -15.71 10.08
N GLU A 71 -8.47 -15.89 9.57
CA GLU A 71 -7.21 -15.68 10.26
C GLU A 71 -6.28 -14.76 9.46
N CYS A 72 -5.43 -14.00 10.15
CA CYS A 72 -4.32 -13.27 9.55
C CYS A 72 -3.02 -13.59 10.30
N GLN A 73 -1.89 -13.43 9.61
CA GLN A 73 -0.57 -13.55 10.19
C GLN A 73 -0.01 -12.16 10.45
N VAL A 74 0.48 -11.95 11.67
CA VAL A 74 1.16 -10.72 12.07
C VAL A 74 2.62 -11.04 12.35
N THR A 75 3.51 -10.48 11.55
CA THR A 75 4.96 -10.65 11.71
C THR A 75 5.49 -9.61 12.68
N VAL A 76 6.11 -10.09 13.76
CA VAL A 76 6.72 -9.26 14.80
C VAL A 76 8.22 -9.50 14.83
N GLN A 77 9.00 -8.42 14.98
CA GLN A 77 10.46 -8.45 14.97
C GLN A 77 11.05 -7.85 16.25
N ILE A 78 12.13 -8.48 16.72
CA ILE A 78 12.98 -7.99 17.81
C ILE A 78 14.41 -7.96 17.29
N LYS A 79 15.00 -6.78 17.24
CA LYS A 79 16.37 -6.58 16.77
C LYS A 79 17.32 -6.48 17.97
N SER A 80 18.44 -7.17 17.95
CA SER A 80 19.46 -7.13 19.02
C SER A 80 19.90 -5.72 19.38
N ASP A 81 19.97 -4.82 18.40
CA ASP A 81 20.41 -3.43 18.61
C ASP A 81 19.51 -2.67 19.61
N ASP A 82 18.24 -3.10 19.76
CA ASP A 82 17.27 -2.51 20.66
C ASP A 82 17.30 -3.15 22.07
N VAL A 83 18.13 -4.18 22.28
CA VAL A 83 18.15 -5.00 23.49
C VAL A 83 19.35 -4.64 24.37
N VAL A 84 19.08 -4.07 25.54
CA VAL A 84 20.13 -3.69 26.51
C VAL A 84 20.78 -4.92 27.17
N SER A 85 19.96 -5.86 27.62
CA SER A 85 20.40 -7.11 28.26
C SER A 85 19.70 -8.29 27.60
N GLY A 86 20.48 -9.31 27.22
CA GLY A 86 19.92 -10.51 26.59
C GLY A 86 18.91 -11.23 27.52
N PHE A 87 17.87 -11.80 26.92
CA PHE A 87 16.81 -12.50 27.65
C PHE A 87 16.22 -13.62 26.79
N TYR A 88 15.51 -14.54 27.44
CA TYR A 88 14.69 -15.53 26.77
C TYR A 88 13.28 -14.98 26.59
N ALA A 89 12.85 -14.80 25.35
CA ALA A 89 11.47 -14.47 25.03
C ALA A 89 10.59 -15.71 25.28
N THR A 90 9.71 -15.62 26.24
CA THR A 90 8.77 -16.69 26.60
C THR A 90 7.37 -16.42 26.12
N ASN A 91 7.06 -15.15 25.79
CA ASN A 91 5.76 -14.77 25.29
C ASN A 91 5.80 -13.47 24.48
N ILE A 92 4.85 -13.34 23.55
CA ILE A 92 4.61 -12.11 22.81
C ILE A 92 3.12 -11.82 22.86
N VAL A 93 2.75 -10.56 23.07
CA VAL A 93 1.35 -10.12 23.07
C VAL A 93 1.15 -9.10 21.95
N LEU A 94 0.18 -9.36 21.09
CA LEU A 94 -0.32 -8.43 20.11
C LEU A 94 -1.48 -7.65 20.69
N PHE A 95 -1.48 -6.34 20.51
CA PHE A 95 -2.54 -5.44 20.97
C PHE A 95 -3.33 -4.89 19.78
N ALA A 96 -4.60 -4.58 20.03
CA ALA A 96 -5.48 -3.97 19.05
C ALA A 96 -6.32 -2.85 19.66
N GLU A 97 -6.82 -1.95 18.82
CA GLU A 97 -7.64 -0.82 19.21
C GLU A 97 -9.12 -1.24 19.36
N ASP A 98 -9.65 -1.15 20.56
CA ASP A 98 -11.07 -1.32 20.85
C ASP A 98 -11.75 0.05 20.95
N PRO A 99 -12.91 0.28 20.29
CA PRO A 99 -13.56 1.60 20.28
C PRO A 99 -14.09 2.05 21.65
N ASP A 100 -14.31 1.13 22.58
CA ASP A 100 -14.90 1.41 23.88
C ASP A 100 -13.84 1.38 25.01
N GLU A 101 -12.80 0.53 24.88
CA GLU A 101 -11.81 0.25 25.92
C GLU A 101 -10.40 0.78 25.59
N GLY A 102 -10.16 1.24 24.36
CA GLY A 102 -8.85 1.66 23.89
C GLY A 102 -7.97 0.48 23.47
N GLU A 103 -6.67 0.52 23.80
CA GLU A 103 -5.77 -0.58 23.46
C GLU A 103 -6.00 -1.78 24.37
N VAL A 104 -6.30 -2.94 23.76
CA VAL A 104 -6.55 -4.21 24.47
C VAL A 104 -5.62 -5.32 23.97
N PRO A 105 -5.23 -6.28 24.83
CA PRO A 105 -4.54 -7.48 24.39
C PRO A 105 -5.45 -8.28 23.46
N TYR A 106 -4.90 -8.69 22.31
CA TYR A 106 -5.65 -9.38 21.25
C TYR A 106 -5.23 -10.83 21.09
N THR A 107 -3.93 -11.08 20.88
CA THR A 107 -3.37 -12.42 20.74
C THR A 107 -2.16 -12.56 21.64
N TYR A 108 -2.10 -13.68 22.36
CA TYR A 108 -0.98 -14.09 23.20
C TYR A 108 -0.26 -15.26 22.53
N LEU A 109 1.01 -15.08 22.15
CA LEU A 109 1.88 -16.17 21.71
C LEU A 109 2.66 -16.69 22.91
N SER A 110 2.47 -17.97 23.24
CA SER A 110 3.29 -18.67 24.24
C SER A 110 4.47 -19.35 23.59
N LEU A 111 5.64 -19.20 24.21
CA LEU A 111 6.91 -19.82 23.86
C LEU A 111 7.58 -20.39 25.12
N GLU A 112 6.83 -20.73 26.15
CA GLU A 112 7.38 -21.11 27.44
C GLU A 112 8.10 -22.46 27.41
N ASN A 113 7.75 -23.35 26.50
CA ASN A 113 8.41 -24.65 26.37
C ASN A 113 9.66 -24.55 25.47
N GLU A 114 9.65 -23.67 24.45
CA GLU A 114 10.76 -23.44 23.52
C GLU A 114 11.08 -21.93 23.45
N PRO A 115 11.61 -21.32 24.53
CA PRO A 115 11.84 -19.89 24.59
C PRO A 115 13.01 -19.48 23.66
N GLU A 116 12.82 -18.37 22.95
CA GLU A 116 13.82 -17.84 22.03
C GLU A 116 14.81 -16.91 22.69
N TRP A 117 16.11 -17.19 22.56
CA TRP A 117 17.16 -16.33 23.11
C TRP A 117 17.35 -15.07 22.26
N ILE A 118 17.07 -13.92 22.84
CA ILE A 118 17.28 -12.59 22.27
C ILE A 118 18.63 -12.04 22.75
N ARG A 119 19.53 -11.77 21.81
CA ARG A 119 20.89 -11.29 22.10
C ARG A 119 20.87 -9.80 22.43
N PRO A 120 21.75 -9.33 23.35
CA PRO A 120 21.90 -7.90 23.60
C PRO A 120 22.68 -7.20 22.49
N ALA A 121 22.55 -5.87 22.41
CA ALA A 121 23.29 -5.02 21.48
C ALA A 121 24.82 -5.15 21.59
N SER A 122 25.34 -5.51 22.78
CA SER A 122 26.75 -5.74 23.03
C SER A 122 27.31 -7.03 22.39
N SER A 123 26.45 -7.87 21.80
CA SER A 123 26.89 -9.11 21.14
C SER A 123 27.65 -8.80 19.86
N ILE A 124 28.76 -9.50 19.61
CA ILE A 124 29.58 -9.38 18.38
C ILE A 124 28.75 -9.70 17.12
N VAL A 125 27.79 -10.63 17.25
CA VAL A 125 26.89 -11.01 16.15
C VAL A 125 25.50 -10.56 16.52
N GLY A 126 24.97 -9.57 15.80
CA GLY A 126 23.59 -9.16 15.91
C GLY A 126 22.61 -10.27 15.50
N LYS A 127 21.39 -10.19 15.98
CA LYS A 127 20.30 -11.11 15.64
C LYS A 127 19.02 -10.31 15.37
N LEU A 128 18.30 -10.73 14.35
CA LEU A 128 16.91 -10.37 14.15
C LEU A 128 16.06 -11.61 14.47
N ALA A 129 15.31 -11.55 15.56
CA ALA A 129 14.31 -12.58 15.85
C ALA A 129 12.99 -12.16 15.20
N THR A 130 12.37 -13.08 14.47
CA THR A 130 11.09 -12.87 13.79
C THR A 130 10.10 -13.90 14.27
N PHE A 131 8.92 -13.46 14.63
CA PHE A 131 7.83 -14.29 15.13
C PHE A 131 6.58 -14.01 14.30
N ASP A 132 5.89 -15.08 13.91
CA ASP A 132 4.63 -15.00 13.20
C ASP A 132 3.48 -15.40 14.14
N LEU A 133 2.65 -14.44 14.48
CA LEU A 133 1.47 -14.66 15.31
C LEU A 133 0.26 -14.90 14.41
N ILE A 134 -0.42 -16.00 14.62
CA ILE A 134 -1.72 -16.25 13.97
C ILE A 134 -2.80 -15.59 14.82
N ALA A 135 -3.53 -14.67 14.21
CA ALA A 135 -4.60 -13.92 14.84
C ALA A 135 -5.93 -14.21 14.14
N ALA A 136 -6.88 -14.76 14.89
CA ALA A 136 -8.24 -14.94 14.39
C ALA A 136 -8.92 -13.58 14.24
N VAL A 137 -9.55 -13.31 13.11
CA VAL A 137 -10.19 -12.02 12.80
C VAL A 137 -11.64 -12.18 12.33
N GLY A 138 -12.08 -13.41 12.12
CA GLY A 138 -13.38 -13.69 11.55
C GLY A 138 -13.46 -13.34 10.06
N ASP A 139 -14.68 -13.32 9.52
CA ASP A 139 -14.95 -13.02 8.11
C ASP A 139 -14.92 -11.50 7.87
N VAL A 140 -13.72 -10.96 7.71
CA VAL A 140 -13.48 -9.53 7.44
C VAL A 140 -12.62 -9.38 6.18
N ASP A 141 -12.91 -8.36 5.38
CA ASP A 141 -12.22 -8.11 4.11
C ASP A 141 -10.76 -7.68 4.28
N ALA A 142 -10.47 -6.96 5.36
CA ALA A 142 -9.14 -6.40 5.60
C ALA A 142 -8.87 -6.13 7.09
N VAL A 143 -7.61 -6.24 7.44
CA VAL A 143 -7.06 -5.82 8.73
C VAL A 143 -5.96 -4.80 8.50
N SER A 144 -5.68 -3.99 9.51
CA SER A 144 -4.60 -3.00 9.47
C SER A 144 -3.70 -3.14 10.70
N ALA A 145 -2.47 -2.63 10.60
CA ALA A 145 -1.54 -2.57 11.71
C ALA A 145 -0.74 -1.26 11.66
N ILE A 146 -0.28 -0.80 12.80
CA ILE A 146 0.76 0.23 12.87
C ILE A 146 2.10 -0.46 12.62
N ILE A 147 2.57 -0.36 11.39
CA ILE A 147 3.86 -0.94 11.00
C ILE A 147 4.97 -0.02 11.49
N ASP A 148 5.94 -0.59 12.20
CA ASP A 148 7.12 0.14 12.63
C ASP A 148 8.01 0.45 11.41
N PRO A 149 8.34 1.72 11.12
CA PRO A 149 9.15 2.09 9.96
C PRO A 149 10.59 1.58 10.02
N GLU A 150 11.08 1.19 11.20
CA GLU A 150 12.41 0.61 11.39
C GLU A 150 12.40 -0.94 11.30
N ALA A 151 11.24 -1.56 11.15
CA ALA A 151 11.16 -3.00 10.92
C ALA A 151 11.79 -3.35 9.56
N ILE A 152 12.52 -4.48 9.53
CA ILE A 152 13.18 -4.92 8.29
C ILE A 152 12.16 -5.60 7.39
N ALA A 153 11.90 -5.00 6.23
CA ALA A 153 11.06 -5.62 5.22
C ALA A 153 11.79 -6.82 4.59
N THR A 154 11.09 -7.94 4.43
CA THR A 154 11.62 -9.05 3.63
C THR A 154 11.62 -8.69 2.14
N VAL A 155 12.53 -9.29 1.36
CA VAL A 155 12.57 -9.11 -0.10
C VAL A 155 11.20 -9.41 -0.72
N GLY A 156 10.55 -10.52 -0.33
CA GLY A 156 9.23 -10.87 -0.82
C GLY A 156 8.15 -9.82 -0.51
N LYS A 157 8.23 -9.14 0.64
CA LYS A 157 7.31 -8.05 0.97
C LYS A 157 7.56 -6.81 0.11
N VAL A 158 8.83 -6.48 -0.13
CA VAL A 158 9.22 -5.39 -1.04
C VAL A 158 8.72 -5.67 -2.46
N ASP A 159 8.93 -6.90 -2.97
CA ASP A 159 8.44 -7.30 -4.29
C ASP A 159 6.92 -7.21 -4.42
N GLN A 160 6.17 -7.63 -3.38
CA GLN A 160 4.71 -7.47 -3.34
C GLN A 160 4.27 -6.00 -3.37
N LEU A 161 4.96 -5.12 -2.61
CA LEU A 161 4.65 -3.69 -2.59
C LEU A 161 4.95 -3.04 -3.95
N ILE A 162 6.07 -3.41 -4.60
CA ILE A 162 6.42 -2.95 -5.94
C ILE A 162 5.37 -3.43 -6.95
N ALA A 163 4.97 -4.70 -6.90
CA ALA A 163 3.95 -5.25 -7.79
C ALA A 163 2.59 -4.55 -7.59
N ALA A 164 2.18 -4.32 -6.35
CA ALA A 164 0.94 -3.60 -6.04
C ALA A 164 1.00 -2.15 -6.53
N HIS A 165 2.12 -1.45 -6.31
CA HIS A 165 2.33 -0.09 -6.81
C HIS A 165 2.27 -0.02 -8.35
N ASN A 166 2.92 -0.95 -9.03
CA ASN A 166 2.91 -0.99 -10.50
C ASN A 166 1.54 -1.37 -11.08
N ALA A 167 0.71 -2.07 -10.33
CA ALA A 167 -0.66 -2.43 -10.72
C ALA A 167 -1.69 -1.33 -10.42
N ASP A 168 -1.35 -0.35 -9.60
CA ASP A 168 -2.24 0.76 -9.23
C ASP A 168 -2.18 1.88 -10.29
N PRO A 169 -3.23 2.10 -11.09
CA PRO A 169 -3.25 3.17 -12.08
C PRO A 169 -3.09 4.57 -11.48
N SER A 170 -3.38 4.75 -10.19
CA SER A 170 -3.29 6.03 -9.49
C SER A 170 -1.94 6.26 -8.80
N ALA A 171 -1.08 5.25 -8.71
CA ALA A 171 0.19 5.30 -7.98
C ALA A 171 1.15 6.39 -8.46
N HIS A 172 1.04 6.81 -9.71
CA HIS A 172 1.88 7.84 -10.33
C HIS A 172 1.18 9.20 -10.48
N GLY A 173 0.15 9.47 -9.67
CA GLY A 173 -0.44 10.81 -9.55
C GLY A 173 -1.03 11.37 -10.84
N GLY A 174 -1.68 10.54 -11.64
CA GLY A 174 -2.31 10.98 -12.89
C GLY A 174 -1.35 10.99 -14.10
N MET A 175 -0.17 10.38 -14.00
CA MET A 175 0.54 9.94 -15.18
C MET A 175 -0.22 8.75 -15.79
N SER A 176 -1.34 9.04 -16.43
CA SER A 176 -1.96 8.11 -17.36
C SER A 176 -0.89 7.65 -18.33
N ALA A 177 -0.81 6.35 -18.62
CA ALA A 177 -0.01 5.88 -19.74
C ALA A 177 -0.38 6.75 -20.93
N ALA A 178 0.60 7.36 -21.58
CA ALA A 178 0.35 8.19 -22.75
C ALA A 178 -0.47 7.37 -23.74
N VAL A 179 -1.70 7.79 -24.02
CA VAL A 179 -2.56 7.13 -25.00
C VAL A 179 -2.17 7.71 -26.36
N GLN A 180 -1.75 6.83 -27.25
CA GLN A 180 -1.36 7.22 -28.60
C GLN A 180 -2.57 7.14 -29.54
N HIS A 181 -2.88 8.24 -30.22
CA HIS A 181 -3.92 8.32 -31.24
C HIS A 181 -3.29 8.59 -32.58
N LEU A 182 -3.66 7.79 -33.59
CA LEU A 182 -3.40 8.12 -34.97
C LEU A 182 -4.51 9.05 -35.45
N ILE A 183 -4.17 10.27 -35.84
CA ILE A 183 -5.11 11.28 -36.28
C ILE A 183 -4.77 11.77 -37.71
N THR A 184 -5.74 12.37 -38.34
CA THR A 184 -5.55 13.10 -39.58
C THR A 184 -6.12 14.49 -39.42
N ILE A 185 -5.29 15.52 -39.59
CA ILE A 185 -5.76 16.90 -39.62
C ILE A 185 -6.23 17.11 -41.11
N PRO A 186 -7.54 17.29 -41.33
CA PRO A 186 -8.09 17.30 -42.66
C PRO A 186 -7.69 18.56 -43.43
N ALA A 187 -7.56 18.45 -44.76
CA ALA A 187 -7.41 19.61 -45.63
C ALA A 187 -8.69 20.43 -45.75
N ALA A 188 -9.84 19.78 -45.56
CA ALA A 188 -11.16 20.40 -45.51
C ALA A 188 -11.51 20.87 -44.05
N ASP A 189 -12.67 21.50 -43.91
CA ASP A 189 -13.26 21.87 -42.63
C ASP A 189 -12.56 22.96 -41.80
N TRP A 190 -11.54 23.61 -42.37
CA TRP A 190 -10.92 24.77 -41.77
C TRP A 190 -11.83 25.99 -41.82
N VAL A 191 -11.96 26.67 -40.70
CA VAL A 191 -12.74 27.91 -40.56
C VAL A 191 -11.80 29.07 -40.35
N GLN A 192 -11.94 30.12 -41.16
CA GLN A 192 -11.16 31.35 -40.97
C GLN A 192 -11.79 32.18 -39.82
N GLY A 193 -10.97 32.53 -38.85
CA GLY A 193 -11.33 33.42 -37.76
C GLY A 193 -11.36 34.89 -38.17
N GLU A 194 -11.84 35.74 -37.25
CA GLU A 194 -11.90 37.21 -37.45
C GLU A 194 -10.48 37.85 -37.60
N ASP A 195 -9.47 37.21 -37.03
CA ASP A 195 -8.05 37.57 -37.16
C ASP A 195 -7.37 37.16 -38.46
N GLY A 196 -8.10 36.41 -39.28
CA GLY A 196 -7.62 35.94 -40.59
C GLY A 196 -6.90 34.59 -40.53
N GLU A 197 -6.70 34.01 -39.34
CA GLU A 197 -6.11 32.69 -39.15
C GLU A 197 -7.14 31.58 -39.39
N TYR A 198 -6.68 30.43 -39.84
CA TYR A 198 -7.53 29.24 -40.02
C TYR A 198 -7.44 28.33 -38.81
N MET A 199 -8.58 27.77 -38.40
CA MET A 199 -8.65 26.78 -37.33
C MET A 199 -9.47 25.56 -37.74
N VAL A 200 -9.13 24.39 -37.16
CA VAL A 200 -9.89 23.14 -37.35
C VAL A 200 -9.90 22.34 -36.03
N ASP A 201 -11.05 21.74 -35.73
CA ASP A 201 -11.19 20.80 -34.63
C ASP A 201 -11.15 19.36 -35.16
N VAL A 202 -10.20 18.57 -34.69
CA VAL A 202 -10.04 17.15 -35.01
C VAL A 202 -10.61 16.34 -33.85
N LEU A 203 -11.60 15.50 -34.13
CA LEU A 203 -12.26 14.68 -33.11
C LEU A 203 -11.30 13.62 -32.56
N VAL A 204 -11.10 13.62 -31.24
CA VAL A 204 -10.40 12.61 -30.46
C VAL A 204 -11.21 12.36 -29.19
N PRO A 205 -12.12 11.38 -29.19
CA PRO A 205 -13.17 11.25 -28.16
C PRO A 205 -12.68 11.15 -26.71
N ASP A 206 -11.47 10.60 -26.51
CA ASP A 206 -10.90 10.36 -25.17
C ASP A 206 -10.07 11.54 -24.64
N VAL A 207 -10.01 12.67 -25.38
CA VAL A 207 -9.27 13.87 -24.96
C VAL A 207 -10.17 14.74 -24.08
N GLU A 208 -9.67 15.10 -22.89
CA GLU A 208 -10.26 16.09 -22.00
C GLU A 208 -9.60 17.45 -22.16
N ALA A 209 -10.32 18.54 -21.90
CA ALA A 209 -9.80 19.90 -22.04
C ALA A 209 -8.64 20.24 -21.10
N SER A 210 -8.40 19.41 -20.07
CA SER A 210 -7.35 19.62 -19.06
C SER A 210 -6.08 18.79 -19.30
N VAL A 211 -6.04 17.94 -20.33
CA VAL A 211 -4.89 17.08 -20.60
C VAL A 211 -3.88 17.79 -21.50
N TYR A 212 -2.61 17.37 -21.42
CA TYR A 212 -1.59 17.77 -22.38
C TYR A 212 -1.61 16.82 -23.56
N ALA A 213 -1.63 17.37 -24.78
CA ALA A 213 -1.43 16.61 -26.02
C ALA A 213 -0.13 17.08 -26.69
N ASP A 214 0.69 16.13 -27.09
CA ASP A 214 1.84 16.34 -27.96
C ASP A 214 1.52 15.73 -29.32
N VAL A 215 1.64 16.50 -30.39
CA VAL A 215 1.26 16.08 -31.73
C VAL A 215 2.47 16.05 -32.64
N THR A 216 2.81 14.87 -33.12
CA THR A 216 3.91 14.66 -34.08
C THR A 216 3.36 14.41 -35.47
N LEU A 217 3.66 15.30 -36.41
CA LEU A 217 3.31 15.13 -37.83
C LEU A 217 4.12 14.00 -38.44
N HIS A 218 3.50 13.20 -39.31
CA HIS A 218 4.22 12.25 -40.14
C HIS A 218 5.11 12.97 -41.15
N LYS A 219 6.23 12.37 -41.49
CA LYS A 219 7.20 12.96 -42.46
C LYS A 219 6.56 13.40 -43.79
N SER A 220 5.55 12.67 -44.25
CA SER A 220 4.79 12.99 -45.47
C SER A 220 4.02 14.30 -45.39
N ALA A 221 3.56 14.68 -44.18
CA ALA A 221 2.75 15.89 -43.95
C ALA A 221 3.59 17.16 -43.76
N LEU A 222 4.91 17.03 -43.50
CA LEU A 222 5.73 18.16 -43.07
C LEU A 222 5.78 19.29 -44.11
N LYS A 223 5.82 18.97 -45.42
CA LYS A 223 5.87 20.01 -46.44
C LYS A 223 4.56 20.80 -46.50
N ALA A 224 3.43 20.10 -46.54
CA ALA A 224 2.13 20.74 -46.62
C ALA A 224 1.81 21.56 -45.32
N ALA A 225 2.19 21.05 -44.17
CA ALA A 225 2.07 21.76 -42.92
C ALA A 225 2.92 23.05 -42.88
N PHE A 226 4.16 22.97 -43.41
CA PHE A 226 5.04 24.14 -43.52
C PHE A 226 4.47 25.16 -44.49
N ASP A 227 4.03 24.73 -45.69
CA ASP A 227 3.46 25.59 -46.72
C ASP A 227 2.16 26.29 -46.22
N ALA A 228 1.37 25.62 -45.40
CA ALA A 228 0.19 26.18 -44.77
C ALA A 228 0.51 27.10 -43.54
N GLY A 229 1.76 27.08 -43.06
CA GLY A 229 2.12 27.77 -41.83
C GLY A 229 1.36 27.21 -40.61
N LEU A 230 1.28 25.87 -40.47
CA LEU A 230 0.66 25.20 -39.32
C LEU A 230 1.40 25.62 -38.05
N TYR A 231 0.66 26.04 -37.04
CA TYR A 231 1.24 26.44 -35.76
C TYR A 231 1.77 25.25 -34.99
N PRO A 232 2.87 25.38 -34.24
CA PRO A 232 3.46 24.29 -33.46
C PRO A 232 2.75 24.04 -32.15
N THR A 233 1.56 24.58 -31.99
CA THR A 233 0.74 24.45 -30.76
C THR A 233 -0.59 23.80 -31.10
N VAL A 234 -1.13 23.10 -30.10
CA VAL A 234 -2.46 22.47 -30.15
C VAL A 234 -3.22 22.81 -28.87
N GLU A 235 -4.50 23.03 -28.96
CA GLU A 235 -5.38 23.22 -27.81
C GLU A 235 -6.23 21.96 -27.63
N THR A 236 -6.20 21.41 -26.40
CA THR A 236 -7.07 20.30 -26.02
C THR A 236 -8.46 20.82 -25.64
N ARG A 237 -9.49 20.18 -26.19
CA ARG A 237 -10.89 20.44 -25.90
C ARG A 237 -11.58 19.13 -25.51
N ALA A 238 -12.76 19.20 -24.92
CA ALA A 238 -13.52 17.99 -24.60
C ALA A 238 -13.87 17.23 -25.91
N GLY A 239 -13.20 16.09 -26.12
CA GLY A 239 -13.40 15.23 -27.30
C GLY A 239 -12.73 15.70 -28.59
N ALA A 240 -11.82 16.69 -28.57
CA ALA A 240 -11.19 17.22 -29.78
C ALA A 240 -9.82 17.87 -29.50
N LEU A 241 -9.03 17.99 -30.57
CA LEU A 241 -7.81 18.81 -30.64
C LEU A 241 -8.04 19.93 -31.63
N ARG A 242 -7.74 21.17 -31.26
CA ARG A 242 -7.82 22.34 -32.12
C ARG A 242 -6.44 22.71 -32.65
N PHE A 243 -6.36 22.88 -33.97
CA PHE A 243 -5.17 23.31 -34.71
C PHE A 243 -5.41 24.67 -35.36
N TRP A 244 -4.31 25.42 -35.59
CA TRP A 244 -4.31 26.70 -36.30
C TRP A 244 -3.28 26.71 -37.40
N ALA A 245 -3.58 27.46 -38.47
CA ALA A 245 -2.66 27.67 -39.59
C ALA A 245 -2.86 29.06 -40.19
N VAL A 246 -1.83 29.58 -40.84
CA VAL A 246 -1.88 30.84 -41.60
C VAL A 246 -2.73 30.70 -42.86
N LEU A 247 -2.66 29.55 -43.51
CA LEU A 247 -3.40 29.19 -44.72
C LEU A 247 -4.05 27.82 -44.50
N GLN A 248 -5.14 27.55 -45.19
CA GLN A 248 -5.74 26.21 -45.20
C GLN A 248 -4.77 25.23 -45.89
N PRO A 249 -4.45 24.09 -45.27
CA PRO A 249 -3.59 23.07 -45.90
C PRO A 249 -4.17 22.53 -47.18
N ALA A 250 -3.31 22.28 -48.16
CA ALA A 250 -3.73 21.78 -49.46
C ALA A 250 -4.03 20.27 -49.48
N GLU A 251 -3.56 19.53 -48.52
CA GLU A 251 -3.75 18.09 -48.36
C GLU A 251 -3.87 17.71 -46.87
N ASP A 252 -4.41 16.50 -46.61
CA ASP A 252 -4.55 15.97 -45.28
C ASP A 252 -3.20 15.76 -44.61
N LEU A 253 -3.09 16.09 -43.31
CA LEU A 253 -1.86 16.02 -42.54
C LEU A 253 -1.95 14.86 -41.51
N PRO A 254 -1.44 13.66 -41.84
CA PRO A 254 -1.38 12.56 -40.86
C PRO A 254 -0.44 12.89 -39.72
N ALA A 255 -0.88 12.56 -38.48
CA ALA A 255 -0.17 12.82 -37.23
C ALA A 255 -0.45 11.73 -36.16
N THR A 256 0.37 11.76 -35.13
CA THR A 256 0.22 10.88 -33.97
C THR A 256 0.30 11.72 -32.69
#